data_625fa27be72d954727e00e1be0efb124
#
_entry.id   625fa27be72d954727e00e1be0efb124
#
_cell.length_a   1.000
_cell.length_b   1.000
_cell.length_c   1.000
_cell.angle_alpha   90.00
_cell.angle_beta   90.00
_cell.angle_gamma   90.00
#
_symmetry.space_group_name_H-M   'P 1'
#
loop_
_entity.id
_entity.type
_entity.pdbx_description
1 polymer ?
#
loop_
_entity_poly.entity_id
_entity_poly.type
_entity_poly.pdbx_seq_one_letter_code
_entity_poly.pdbx_strand_id
1 'polypeptide(L)'
;MKDLKHLIYFENLLDSANNELVRQAKEEGQLALGFTCYHMPEVLLNVDNCFSVRMRAPNTGSIDVASYYMSNYTCEYCRALVERAIEGGYNFLDGICGVDACAQMNRCMENIELLKCIDKPNFFVTHADIPYKYTDYTLKHYVVLSLIHISEPTRLALIS
;
A
#
# COMPACT_ATOMS: atom_id res chain seq x y z
N MET A 1 16.69 31.39 4.46
CA MET A 1 17.53 30.26 4.91
C MET A 1 16.83 29.28 5.88
N LYS A 2 15.71 29.67 6.55
CA LYS A 2 14.91 28.74 7.38
C LYS A 2 14.16 27.70 6.52
N ASP A 3 13.74 28.08 5.32
CA ASP A 3 12.92 27.21 4.44
C ASP A 3 13.71 26.02 3.85
N LEU A 4 15.02 26.16 3.68
CA LEU A 4 15.86 25.10 3.11
C LEU A 4 15.94 23.86 4.02
N LYS A 5 15.94 24.04 5.34
CA LYS A 5 15.99 22.89 6.29
C LYS A 5 14.74 22.03 6.19
N HIS A 6 13.58 22.64 6.03
CA HIS A 6 12.32 21.90 5.88
C HIS A 6 12.27 21.16 4.53
N LEU A 7 12.77 21.78 3.46
CA LEU A 7 12.85 21.12 2.16
C LEU A 7 13.76 19.89 2.20
N ILE A 8 14.96 20.02 2.77
CA ILE A 8 15.87 18.88 2.96
C ILE A 8 15.25 17.80 3.83
N TYR A 9 14.54 18.17 4.89
CA TYR A 9 13.84 17.20 5.74
C TYR A 9 12.78 16.42 4.97
N PHE A 10 11.93 17.10 4.19
CA PHE A 10 10.91 16.43 3.37
C PHE A 10 11.53 15.60 2.25
N GLU A 11 12.62 16.06 1.64
CA GLU A 11 13.36 15.31 0.63
C GLU A 11 13.87 13.98 1.21
N ASN A 12 14.50 14.01 2.38
CA ASN A 12 14.94 12.81 3.09
C ASN A 12 13.79 11.85 3.43
N LEU A 13 12.60 12.37 3.79
CA LEU A 13 11.41 11.54 3.99
C LEU A 13 10.91 10.88 2.71
N LEU A 14 11.19 11.47 1.55
CA LEU A 14 10.79 10.93 0.25
C LEU A 14 11.76 9.90 -0.31
N ASP A 15 12.99 9.83 0.17
CA ASP A 15 14.02 8.92 -0.32
C ASP A 15 13.69 7.44 -0.11
N SER A 16 12.88 7.14 0.90
CA SER A 16 12.46 5.76 1.18
C SER A 16 11.00 5.70 1.63
N ALA A 17 10.31 4.63 1.25
CA ALA A 17 9.00 4.33 1.81
C ALA A 17 9.09 4.00 3.30
N ASN A 18 10.18 3.37 3.75
CA ASN A 18 10.49 3.12 5.15
C ASN A 18 11.32 4.29 5.74
N ASN A 19 10.71 5.44 5.82
CA ASN A 19 11.34 6.64 6.35
C ASN A 19 11.35 6.69 7.90
N GLU A 20 11.93 7.76 8.46
CA GLU A 20 12.05 7.94 9.90
C GLU A 20 10.70 7.90 10.63
N LEU A 21 9.66 8.53 10.09
CA LEU A 21 8.33 8.56 10.70
C LEU A 21 7.70 7.17 10.75
N VAL A 22 7.88 6.38 9.69
CA VAL A 22 7.42 4.99 9.62
C VAL A 22 8.13 4.15 10.66
N ARG A 23 9.45 4.29 10.79
CA ARG A 23 10.23 3.56 11.80
C ARG A 23 9.80 3.92 13.23
N GLN A 24 9.61 5.20 13.51
CA GLN A 24 9.12 5.65 14.81
C GLN A 24 7.75 5.06 15.15
N ALA A 25 6.79 5.10 14.22
CA ALA A 25 5.47 4.51 14.42
C ALA A 25 5.54 2.99 14.66
N LYS A 26 6.43 2.28 13.95
CA LYS A 26 6.68 0.85 14.18
C LYS A 26 7.29 0.56 15.56
N GLU A 27 8.20 1.40 16.05
CA GLU A 27 8.78 1.30 17.39
C GLU A 27 7.73 1.54 18.48
N GLU A 28 6.73 2.38 18.22
CA GLU A 28 5.56 2.57 19.07
C GLU A 28 4.56 1.40 19.03
N GLY A 29 4.84 0.36 18.20
CA GLY A 29 4.03 -0.84 18.07
C GLY A 29 2.85 -0.71 17.11
N GLN A 30 2.82 0.33 16.27
CA GLN A 30 1.76 0.52 15.30
C GLN A 30 1.92 -0.43 14.09
N LEU A 31 0.81 -0.81 13.47
CA LEU A 31 0.77 -1.63 12.27
C LEU A 31 0.82 -0.76 11.02
N ALA A 32 1.74 -1.07 10.11
CA ALA A 32 1.94 -0.35 8.87
C ALA A 32 1.11 -0.97 7.74
N LEU A 33 0.12 -0.26 7.24
CA LEU A 33 -0.72 -0.68 6.13
C LEU A 33 -0.31 0.04 4.84
N GLY A 34 0.23 -0.72 3.89
CA GLY A 34 0.63 -0.22 2.58
C GLY A 34 -0.57 0.06 1.69
N PHE A 35 -0.54 1.15 0.92
CA PHE A 35 -1.51 1.42 -0.14
C PHE A 35 -0.84 2.04 -1.36
N THR A 36 -1.46 1.92 -2.53
CA THR A 36 -0.85 2.37 -3.78
C THR A 36 -1.57 3.55 -4.42
N CYS A 37 -2.90 3.54 -4.39
CA CYS A 37 -3.71 4.52 -5.10
C CYS A 37 -4.40 5.47 -4.12
N TYR A 38 -4.44 6.76 -4.47
CA TYR A 38 -5.12 7.76 -3.63
C TYR A 38 -6.64 7.59 -3.59
N HIS A 39 -7.22 6.73 -4.43
CA HIS A 39 -8.63 6.35 -4.32
C HIS A 39 -8.91 5.48 -3.09
N MET A 40 -7.89 4.86 -2.51
CA MET A 40 -8.04 4.18 -1.23
C MET A 40 -8.47 5.18 -0.16
N PRO A 41 -9.54 4.91 0.59
CA PRO A 41 -9.95 5.77 1.69
C PRO A 41 -8.93 5.66 2.84
N GLU A 42 -7.89 6.45 2.77
CA GLU A 42 -6.74 6.41 3.69
C GLU A 42 -7.15 6.52 5.16
N VAL A 43 -8.27 7.20 5.42
CA VAL A 43 -8.84 7.30 6.78
C VAL A 43 -9.15 5.93 7.39
N LEU A 44 -9.50 4.92 6.58
CA LEU A 44 -9.77 3.55 7.05
C LEU A 44 -8.49 2.80 7.42
N LEU A 45 -7.34 3.23 6.93
CA LEU A 45 -6.04 2.64 7.22
C LEU A 45 -5.38 3.26 8.47
N ASN A 46 -5.94 4.35 8.99
CA ASN A 46 -5.44 5.07 10.15
C ASN A 46 -6.42 4.93 11.34
N VAL A 47 -6.88 3.70 11.58
CA VAL A 47 -7.81 3.39 12.68
C VAL A 47 -7.05 2.63 13.77
N ASP A 48 -7.38 2.92 15.01
CA ASP A 48 -6.75 2.30 16.19
C ASP A 48 -5.22 2.41 16.18
N ASN A 49 -4.54 1.26 16.21
CA ASN A 49 -3.08 1.17 16.22
C ASN A 49 -2.50 0.94 14.82
N CYS A 50 -3.16 1.42 13.78
CA CYS A 50 -2.71 1.30 12.39
C CYS A 50 -2.35 2.66 11.80
N PHE A 51 -1.43 2.67 10.86
CA PHE A 51 -1.13 3.84 10.05
C PHE A 51 -0.90 3.49 8.59
N SER A 52 -1.27 4.40 7.71
CA SER A 52 -1.15 4.24 6.27
C SER A 52 0.24 4.57 5.78
N VAL A 53 0.76 3.78 4.85
CA VAL A 53 2.02 4.05 4.14
C VAL A 53 1.78 3.95 2.65
N ARG A 54 1.95 5.06 1.93
CA ARG A 54 1.91 5.00 0.48
C ARG A 54 3.12 4.26 -0.06
N MET A 55 2.87 3.15 -0.76
CA MET A 55 3.91 2.38 -1.40
C MET A 55 4.54 3.17 -2.54
N ARG A 56 5.85 3.33 -2.48
CA ARG A 56 6.67 4.02 -3.47
C ARG A 56 7.93 3.21 -3.71
N ALA A 57 8.47 3.30 -4.90
CA ALA A 57 9.71 2.65 -5.27
C ALA A 57 10.78 3.69 -5.70
N PRO A 58 11.16 4.61 -4.80
CA PRO A 58 12.23 5.55 -5.09
C PRO A 58 13.55 4.78 -5.24
N ASN A 59 14.41 5.29 -6.13
CA ASN A 59 15.77 4.76 -6.31
C ASN A 59 15.83 3.26 -6.70
N THR A 60 14.79 2.73 -7.35
CA THR A 60 14.84 1.39 -7.94
C THR A 60 15.84 1.41 -9.09
N GLY A 61 16.95 0.69 -8.95
CA GLY A 61 18.06 0.73 -9.90
C GLY A 61 17.74 0.06 -11.23
N SER A 62 16.97 -1.01 -11.22
CA SER A 62 16.46 -1.69 -12.41
C SER A 62 15.06 -2.24 -12.14
N ILE A 63 14.40 -2.71 -13.18
CA ILE A 63 13.11 -3.40 -13.13
C ILE A 63 13.21 -4.74 -13.84
N ASP A 64 14.40 -5.33 -13.86
CA ASP A 64 14.71 -6.50 -14.65
C ASP A 64 14.01 -7.73 -14.11
N VAL A 65 14.03 -7.95 -12.81
CA VAL A 65 13.39 -9.11 -12.18
C VAL A 65 11.86 -9.00 -12.26
N ALA A 66 11.30 -7.83 -12.03
CA ALA A 66 9.87 -7.59 -12.17
C ALA A 66 9.38 -7.85 -13.61
N SER A 67 10.23 -7.65 -14.61
CA SER A 67 9.89 -7.88 -16.03
C SER A 67 9.67 -9.36 -16.38
N TYR A 68 10.12 -10.30 -15.54
CA TYR A 68 9.77 -11.71 -15.68
C TYR A 68 8.32 -12.02 -15.26
N TYR A 69 7.77 -11.21 -14.35
CA TYR A 69 6.43 -11.41 -13.81
C TYR A 69 5.39 -10.47 -14.40
N MET A 70 5.84 -9.33 -14.90
CA MET A 70 5.01 -8.30 -15.52
C MET A 70 5.61 -7.89 -16.86
N SER A 71 4.81 -7.93 -17.92
CA SER A 71 5.24 -7.54 -19.26
C SER A 71 5.85 -6.13 -19.31
N ASN A 72 6.81 -5.93 -20.21
CA ASN A 72 7.41 -4.62 -20.48
C ASN A 72 6.41 -3.54 -20.95
N TYR A 73 5.23 -3.96 -21.38
CA TYR A 73 4.12 -3.07 -21.75
C TYR A 73 3.28 -2.64 -20.53
N THR A 74 3.54 -3.21 -19.36
CA THR A 74 2.87 -2.84 -18.11
C THR A 74 3.43 -1.52 -17.57
N CYS A 75 2.60 -0.80 -16.83
CA CYS A 75 2.97 0.44 -16.15
C CYS A 75 4.30 0.28 -15.39
N GLU A 76 5.24 1.18 -15.67
CA GLU A 76 6.58 1.16 -15.06
C GLU A 76 6.51 1.28 -13.53
N TYR A 77 5.58 2.10 -13.01
CA TYR A 77 5.35 2.20 -11.58
C TYR A 77 4.97 0.86 -10.95
N CYS A 78 4.08 0.08 -11.58
CA CYS A 78 3.70 -1.24 -11.08
C CYS A 78 4.90 -2.22 -11.07
N ARG A 79 5.72 -2.19 -12.12
CA ARG A 79 6.95 -3.01 -12.18
C ARG A 79 7.96 -2.60 -11.12
N ALA A 80 8.16 -1.30 -10.93
CA ALA A 80 9.05 -0.80 -9.88
C ALA A 80 8.60 -1.18 -8.47
N LEU A 81 7.27 -1.23 -8.21
CA LEU A 81 6.75 -1.72 -6.94
C LEU A 81 7.04 -3.21 -6.74
N VAL A 82 6.87 -4.04 -7.77
CA VAL A 82 7.19 -5.48 -7.69
C VAL A 82 8.68 -5.68 -7.46
N GLU A 83 9.55 -4.99 -8.21
CA GLU A 83 11.00 -5.05 -8.03
C GLU A 83 11.38 -4.71 -6.59
N ARG A 84 10.87 -3.58 -6.10
CA ARG A 84 11.13 -3.13 -4.72
C ARG A 84 10.62 -4.11 -3.66
N ALA A 85 9.50 -4.79 -3.93
CA ALA A 85 8.99 -5.83 -3.05
C ALA A 85 9.92 -7.04 -3.01
N ILE A 86 10.42 -7.49 -4.16
CA ILE A 86 11.37 -8.61 -4.28
C ILE A 86 12.70 -8.27 -3.57
N GLU A 87 13.16 -7.03 -3.65
CA GLU A 87 14.33 -6.54 -2.92
C GLU A 87 14.12 -6.44 -1.40
N GLY A 88 12.91 -6.72 -0.89
CA GLY A 88 12.56 -6.63 0.52
C GLY A 88 12.28 -5.21 1.02
N GLY A 89 12.12 -4.26 0.11
CA GLY A 89 11.90 -2.85 0.46
C GLY A 89 10.60 -2.56 1.20
N TYR A 90 9.69 -3.54 1.28
CA TYR A 90 8.41 -3.44 1.98
C TYR A 90 8.26 -4.42 3.15
N ASN A 91 9.35 -5.03 3.62
CA ASN A 91 9.33 -5.98 4.74
C ASN A 91 8.84 -5.36 6.07
N PHE A 92 8.76 -4.05 6.16
CA PHE A 92 8.22 -3.35 7.32
C PHE A 92 6.68 -3.32 7.35
N LEU A 93 6.00 -3.55 6.22
CA LEU A 93 4.53 -3.55 6.13
C LEU A 93 3.93 -4.78 6.84
N ASP A 94 2.76 -4.61 7.41
CA ASP A 94 1.97 -5.67 8.04
C ASP A 94 0.78 -6.09 7.17
N GLY A 95 0.41 -5.28 6.19
CA GLY A 95 -0.56 -5.59 5.17
C GLY A 95 -0.52 -4.62 4.01
N ILE A 96 -1.16 -4.98 2.90
CA ILE A 96 -1.32 -4.11 1.73
C ILE A 96 -2.81 -4.03 1.38
N CYS A 97 -3.29 -2.80 1.24
CA CYS A 97 -4.64 -2.48 0.84
C CYS A 97 -4.63 -1.87 -0.57
N GLY A 98 -5.00 -2.66 -1.55
CA GLY A 98 -5.14 -2.25 -2.95
C GLY A 98 -6.52 -1.70 -3.24
N VAL A 99 -6.66 -1.06 -4.39
CA VAL A 99 -7.93 -0.62 -4.96
C VAL A 99 -8.12 -1.32 -6.29
N ASP A 100 -9.26 -1.94 -6.49
CA ASP A 100 -9.63 -2.54 -7.79
C ASP A 100 -9.99 -1.45 -8.80
N ALA A 101 -8.97 -0.68 -9.14
CA ALA A 101 -9.10 0.48 -10.01
C ALA A 101 -8.35 0.31 -11.34
N CYS A 102 -7.34 -0.55 -11.39
CA CYS A 102 -6.47 -0.69 -12.53
C CYS A 102 -5.95 -2.13 -12.61
N ALA A 103 -6.24 -2.81 -13.72
CA ALA A 103 -5.80 -4.20 -13.93
C ALA A 103 -4.28 -4.40 -13.77
N GLN A 104 -3.48 -3.40 -14.11
CA GLN A 104 -2.02 -3.46 -13.93
C GLN A 104 -1.62 -3.40 -12.46
N MET A 105 -2.32 -2.59 -11.66
CA MET A 105 -2.07 -2.50 -10.23
C MET A 105 -2.56 -3.76 -9.52
N ASN A 106 -3.71 -4.30 -9.90
CA ASN A 106 -4.20 -5.58 -9.37
C ASN A 106 -3.17 -6.68 -9.63
N ARG A 107 -2.63 -6.77 -10.86
CA ARG A 107 -1.57 -7.73 -11.16
C ARG A 107 -0.29 -7.51 -10.38
N CYS A 108 0.06 -6.26 -10.10
CA CYS A 108 1.19 -5.93 -9.23
C CYS A 108 0.99 -6.49 -7.81
N MET A 109 -0.19 -6.27 -7.21
CA MET A 109 -0.53 -6.76 -5.87
C MET A 109 -0.56 -8.28 -5.81
N GLU A 110 -1.20 -8.92 -6.79
CA GLU A 110 -1.22 -10.39 -6.93
C GLU A 110 0.20 -10.98 -7.00
N ASN A 111 1.10 -10.35 -7.77
CA ASN A 111 2.48 -10.82 -7.85
C ASN A 111 3.22 -10.67 -6.52
N ILE A 112 3.04 -9.58 -5.79
CA ILE A 112 3.65 -9.38 -4.46
C ILE A 112 3.18 -10.49 -3.50
N GLU A 113 1.90 -10.83 -3.53
CA GLU A 113 1.31 -11.89 -2.71
C GLU A 113 1.79 -13.28 -3.14
N LEU A 114 1.67 -13.63 -4.43
CA LEU A 114 2.02 -14.95 -4.97
C LEU A 114 3.51 -15.27 -4.80
N LEU A 115 4.37 -14.27 -4.99
CA LEU A 115 5.81 -14.43 -4.83
C LEU A 115 6.25 -14.44 -3.37
N LYS A 116 5.32 -14.20 -2.43
CA LYS A 116 5.61 -14.08 -1.00
C LYS A 116 6.76 -13.11 -0.73
N CYS A 117 6.75 -11.97 -1.42
CA CYS A 117 7.81 -10.97 -1.28
C CYS A 117 7.97 -10.47 0.16
N ILE A 118 6.90 -10.55 0.96
CA ILE A 118 6.88 -10.20 2.38
C ILE A 118 6.51 -11.45 3.16
N ASP A 119 7.52 -12.09 3.74
CA ASP A 119 7.36 -13.31 4.54
C ASP A 119 7.16 -12.96 6.02
N LYS A 120 5.93 -12.65 6.38
CA LYS A 120 5.51 -12.39 7.75
C LYS A 120 4.29 -13.23 8.12
N PRO A 121 4.22 -13.75 9.35
CA PRO A 121 2.98 -14.32 9.86
C PRO A 121 1.89 -13.23 9.89
N ASN A 122 0.70 -13.59 9.42
CA ASN A 122 -0.47 -12.70 9.35
C ASN A 122 -0.35 -11.52 8.34
N PHE A 123 0.64 -11.52 7.45
CA PHE A 123 0.65 -10.57 6.35
C PHE A 123 -0.51 -10.86 5.39
N PHE A 124 -1.19 -9.81 4.98
CA PHE A 124 -2.33 -9.93 4.06
C PHE A 124 -2.28 -8.91 2.93
N VAL A 125 -2.89 -9.26 1.81
CA VAL A 125 -3.18 -8.36 0.70
C VAL A 125 -4.69 -8.35 0.50
N THR A 126 -5.28 -7.17 0.48
CA THR A 126 -6.72 -7.00 0.26
C THR A 126 -6.97 -5.95 -0.82
N HIS A 127 -8.12 -6.06 -1.49
CA HIS A 127 -8.55 -5.12 -2.51
C HIS A 127 -9.89 -4.55 -2.15
N ALA A 128 -10.02 -3.23 -2.25
CA ALA A 128 -11.28 -2.52 -2.13
C ALA A 128 -11.82 -2.18 -3.52
N ASP A 129 -13.03 -2.61 -3.81
CA ASP A 129 -13.74 -2.19 -5.01
C ASP A 129 -14.30 -0.78 -4.81
N ILE A 130 -13.71 0.19 -5.47
CA ILE A 130 -14.04 1.60 -5.31
C ILE A 130 -14.54 2.19 -6.62
N PRO A 131 -15.73 2.79 -6.62
CA PRO A 131 -16.30 3.36 -7.84
C PRO A 131 -15.51 4.57 -8.34
N TYR A 132 -15.25 4.62 -9.65
CA TYR A 132 -14.49 5.70 -10.30
C TYR A 132 -15.27 7.00 -10.50
N LYS A 133 -16.58 6.92 -10.65
CA LYS A 133 -17.41 8.10 -10.94
C LYS A 133 -18.08 8.59 -9.69
N TYR A 134 -18.00 9.89 -9.47
CA TYR A 134 -18.76 10.55 -8.44
C TYR A 134 -20.19 10.78 -8.90
N THR A 135 -21.14 10.04 -8.32
CA THR A 135 -22.58 10.20 -8.46
C THR A 135 -23.24 9.89 -7.11
N ASP A 136 -24.46 10.32 -6.90
CA ASP A 136 -25.18 10.00 -5.65
C ASP A 136 -25.32 8.50 -5.40
N TYR A 137 -25.43 7.72 -6.47
CA TYR A 137 -25.48 6.27 -6.40
C TYR A 137 -24.11 5.69 -5.98
N THR A 138 -23.05 6.12 -6.64
CA THR A 138 -21.69 5.62 -6.34
C THR A 138 -21.21 6.06 -4.99
N LEU A 139 -21.63 7.23 -4.49
CA LEU A 139 -21.34 7.66 -3.13
C LEU A 139 -22.00 6.74 -2.10
N LYS A 140 -23.26 6.39 -2.29
CA LYS A 140 -23.96 5.42 -1.41
C LYS A 140 -23.28 4.05 -1.43
N HIS A 141 -22.89 3.59 -2.61
CA HIS A 141 -22.16 2.33 -2.76
C HIS A 141 -20.82 2.37 -2.04
N TYR A 142 -20.05 3.45 -2.20
CA TYR A 142 -18.77 3.65 -1.51
C TYR A 142 -18.90 3.63 0.02
N VAL A 143 -19.94 4.27 0.55
CA VAL A 143 -20.23 4.23 2.00
C VAL A 143 -20.51 2.81 2.48
N VAL A 144 -21.30 2.04 1.72
CA VAL A 144 -21.59 0.63 2.06
C VAL A 144 -20.31 -0.20 2.05
N LEU A 145 -19.47 -0.07 1.02
CA LEU A 145 -18.18 -0.77 0.93
C LEU A 145 -17.25 -0.39 2.09
N SER A 146 -17.17 0.88 2.44
CA SER A 146 -16.37 1.34 3.57
C SER A 146 -16.84 0.71 4.89
N LEU A 147 -18.15 0.61 5.09
CA LEU A 147 -18.72 -0.03 6.28
C LEU A 147 -18.46 -1.54 6.32
N ILE A 148 -18.49 -2.23 5.19
CA ILE A 148 -18.17 -3.66 5.11
C ILE A 148 -16.71 -3.87 5.53
N HIS A 149 -15.77 -3.09 5.01
CA HIS A 149 -14.35 -3.20 5.37
C HIS A 149 -14.07 -2.89 6.85
N ILE A 150 -14.87 -2.03 7.48
CA ILE A 150 -14.77 -1.76 8.92
C ILE A 150 -15.36 -2.92 9.74
N SER A 151 -16.46 -3.55 9.30
CA SER A 151 -17.18 -4.55 10.06
C SER A 151 -16.68 -5.99 9.87
N GLU A 152 -16.14 -6.32 8.69
CA GLU A 152 -15.65 -7.67 8.39
C GLU A 152 -14.44 -8.12 9.23
N PRO A 153 -13.45 -7.28 9.54
CA PRO A 153 -12.37 -7.67 10.44
C PRO A 153 -12.87 -8.15 11.80
N THR A 154 -13.96 -7.55 12.28
CA THR A 154 -14.58 -7.96 13.55
C THR A 154 -15.23 -9.34 13.46
N ARG A 155 -15.77 -9.70 12.28
CA ARG A 155 -16.40 -11.01 12.05
C ARG A 155 -15.37 -12.13 11.92
N LEU A 156 -14.25 -11.89 11.26
CA LEU A 156 -13.16 -12.85 11.14
C LEU A 156 -12.48 -13.11 12.48
N ALA A 157 -12.35 -12.11 13.34
CA ALA A 157 -11.85 -12.27 14.71
C ALA A 157 -12.78 -13.06 15.65
N LEU A 158 -14.06 -13.20 15.30
CA LEU A 158 -15.04 -14.00 16.07
C LEU A 158 -15.12 -15.47 15.62
N ILE A 159 -14.45 -15.84 14.52
CA ILE A 159 -14.44 -17.21 13.96
C ILE A 159 -13.12 -17.94 14.27
N SER A 160 -12.12 -17.22 14.76
CA SER A 160 -10.84 -17.77 15.23
C SER A 160 -10.86 -17.97 16.73
#